data_db3a5ee960945325b8821656d0cfb09d
#
_entry.id   db3a5ee960945325b8821656d0cfb09d
#
_cell.length_a   1.000
_cell.length_b   1.000
_cell.length_c   1.000
_cell.angle_alpha   90.00
_cell.angle_beta   90.00
_cell.angle_gamma   90.00
#
_symmetry.space_group_name_H-M   'P 1'
#
loop_
_entity.id
_entity.type
_entity.pdbx_description
1 polymer ?
#
loop_
_entity_poly.entity_id
_entity_poly.type
_entity_poly.pdbx_seq_one_letter_code
_entity_poly.pdbx_strand_id
1 'polypeptide(L)'
;EIVSAENSYVKFIVSDNPVTLYNSSFYPKSKQCLFPFDPGIELKGTRTIFPLDLNHCAILTNLEYARSPIKATEPRTNPRFFDDTIIKYDDIIRERYLDKQQVLAINYILKTRAHRYIAAAEKEWLYPERFLKRKDWRGLDKVFISEAKNFNLLGRGGEILVGSNDGKLIVTQDEYGRKPKSQKEWD
;
A
#
# COMPACT_ATOMS: atom_id res chain seq x y z
N GLU A 1 -3.13 0.07 -5.20
CA GLU A 1 -3.68 -0.85 -6.20
C GLU A 1 -4.90 -1.60 -5.66
N ILE A 2 -5.77 -2.07 -6.57
CA ILE A 2 -6.84 -3.02 -6.26
C ILE A 2 -6.48 -4.33 -6.94
N VAL A 3 -6.23 -5.36 -6.13
CA VAL A 3 -5.89 -6.70 -6.60
C VAL A 3 -7.10 -7.61 -6.60
N SER A 4 -7.11 -8.60 -7.51
CA SER A 4 -8.22 -9.53 -7.67
C SER A 4 -7.80 -10.98 -7.42
N ALA A 5 -8.60 -11.68 -6.64
CA ALA A 5 -8.53 -13.13 -6.41
C ALA A 5 -9.53 -13.91 -7.30
N GLU A 6 -10.11 -13.29 -8.34
CA GLU A 6 -11.13 -13.96 -9.18
C GLU A 6 -10.63 -15.26 -9.78
N ASN A 7 -9.38 -15.29 -10.25
CA ASN A 7 -8.75 -16.48 -10.85
C ASN A 7 -8.17 -17.46 -9.81
N SER A 8 -8.33 -17.18 -8.51
CA SER A 8 -7.88 -18.05 -7.42
C SER A 8 -9.08 -18.79 -6.80
N TYR A 9 -8.89 -20.07 -6.49
CA TYR A 9 -9.84 -20.83 -5.67
C TYR A 9 -9.95 -20.27 -4.24
N VAL A 10 -8.81 -19.81 -3.70
CA VAL A 10 -8.77 -19.17 -2.37
C VAL A 10 -9.19 -17.72 -2.51
N LYS A 11 -10.10 -17.28 -1.65
CA LYS A 11 -10.57 -15.89 -1.61
C LYS A 11 -10.04 -15.17 -0.38
N PHE A 12 -10.21 -13.85 -0.34
CA PHE A 12 -9.79 -13.06 0.80
C PHE A 12 -10.63 -13.37 2.04
N ILE A 13 -9.96 -13.40 3.18
CA ILE A 13 -10.60 -13.43 4.50
C ILE A 13 -10.76 -12.02 5.04
N VAL A 14 -11.62 -11.86 6.03
CA VAL A 14 -11.74 -10.62 6.79
C VAL A 14 -11.39 -10.86 8.25
N SER A 15 -11.00 -9.81 8.95
CA SER A 15 -10.66 -9.85 10.37
C SER A 15 -11.27 -8.67 11.12
N ASP A 16 -11.20 -8.71 12.43
CA ASP A 16 -11.53 -7.60 13.32
C ASP A 16 -10.48 -6.47 13.31
N ASN A 17 -9.44 -6.60 12.50
CA ASN A 17 -8.52 -5.54 12.10
C ASN A 17 -8.66 -5.31 10.59
N PRO A 18 -9.75 -4.66 10.13
CA PRO A 18 -10.08 -4.57 8.71
C PRO A 18 -9.07 -3.76 7.89
N VAL A 19 -8.40 -2.80 8.52
CA VAL A 19 -7.33 -1.99 7.91
C VAL A 19 -6.00 -2.49 8.45
N THR A 20 -5.52 -3.58 7.88
CA THR A 20 -4.32 -4.26 8.35
C THR A 20 -3.06 -3.56 7.87
N LEU A 21 -2.18 -3.22 8.80
CA LEU A 21 -0.86 -2.67 8.47
C LEU A 21 0.20 -3.78 8.46
N TYR A 22 1.00 -3.78 7.41
CA TYR A 22 2.09 -4.73 7.20
C TYR A 22 3.39 -3.98 6.87
N ASN A 23 4.46 -4.33 7.57
CA ASN A 23 5.81 -3.93 7.22
C ASN A 23 6.73 -5.15 7.32
N SER A 24 7.49 -5.42 6.27
CA SER A 24 8.36 -6.60 6.17
C SER A 24 9.47 -6.63 7.22
N SER A 25 9.83 -5.49 7.79
CA SER A 25 10.87 -5.38 8.81
C SER A 25 10.37 -5.59 10.25
N PHE A 26 9.04 -5.55 10.46
CA PHE A 26 8.44 -5.73 11.78
C PHE A 26 7.66 -7.04 11.87
N TYR A 27 8.21 -7.97 12.59
CA TYR A 27 7.59 -9.28 12.81
C TYR A 27 6.37 -9.16 13.73
N PRO A 28 5.38 -10.03 13.59
CA PRO A 28 4.14 -9.99 14.37
C PRO A 28 4.32 -9.98 15.89
N LYS A 29 5.44 -10.55 16.39
CA LYS A 29 5.79 -10.58 17.81
C LYS A 29 6.75 -9.46 18.25
N SER A 30 7.11 -8.56 17.35
CA SER A 30 7.92 -7.38 17.70
C SER A 30 7.09 -6.36 18.47
N LYS A 31 7.77 -5.49 19.22
CA LYS A 31 7.09 -4.42 19.98
C LYS A 31 6.19 -3.55 19.11
N GLN A 32 6.56 -3.35 17.85
CA GLN A 32 5.82 -2.55 16.88
C GLN A 32 4.57 -3.25 16.33
N CYS A 33 4.40 -4.53 16.61
CA CYS A 33 3.29 -5.34 16.12
C CYS A 33 2.48 -6.02 17.21
N LEU A 34 2.86 -5.87 18.49
CA LEU A 34 2.06 -6.38 19.60
C LEU A 34 0.86 -5.46 19.83
N PHE A 35 -0.32 -6.06 19.92
CA PHE A 35 -1.54 -5.32 20.26
C PHE A 35 -1.34 -4.42 21.51
N PRO A 36 -1.74 -3.16 21.48
CA PRO A 36 -2.53 -2.46 20.45
C PRO A 36 -1.70 -1.78 19.33
N PHE A 37 -0.42 -2.09 19.20
CA PHE A 37 0.47 -1.39 18.29
C PHE A 37 0.46 -2.00 16.88
N ASP A 38 0.58 -1.13 15.89
CA ASP A 38 0.77 -1.44 14.48
C ASP A 38 2.08 -0.83 13.97
N PRO A 39 2.66 -1.37 12.89
CA PRO A 39 3.75 -0.67 12.20
C PRO A 39 3.32 0.74 11.83
N GLY A 40 4.15 1.73 12.10
CA GLY A 40 3.82 3.12 11.80
C GLY A 40 3.49 3.32 10.32
N ILE A 41 2.34 3.93 10.04
CA ILE A 41 1.90 4.23 8.67
C ILE A 41 2.82 5.26 7.99
N GLU A 42 3.53 6.05 8.78
CA GLU A 42 4.52 7.04 8.34
C GLU A 42 5.80 6.42 7.77
N LEU A 43 5.98 5.11 7.90
CA LEU A 43 7.18 4.43 7.42
C LEU A 43 7.03 4.05 5.95
N LYS A 44 8.11 4.20 5.16
CA LYS A 44 8.13 3.92 3.72
C LYS A 44 7.66 2.52 3.37
N GLY A 45 8.11 1.51 4.10
CA GLY A 45 7.78 0.11 3.85
C GLY A 45 6.45 -0.36 4.43
N THR A 46 5.71 0.50 5.14
CA THR A 46 4.40 0.11 5.67
C THR A 46 3.34 0.18 4.59
N ARG A 47 2.64 -0.92 4.42
CA ARG A 47 1.50 -1.07 3.50
C ARG A 47 0.22 -1.19 4.28
N THR A 48 -0.84 -0.63 3.72
CA THR A 48 -2.19 -0.83 4.21
C THR A 48 -2.88 -1.85 3.32
N ILE A 49 -3.44 -2.88 3.93
CA ILE A 49 -4.14 -3.98 3.27
C ILE A 49 -5.58 -3.93 3.74
N PHE A 50 -6.51 -3.82 2.81
CA PHE A 50 -7.93 -3.71 3.10
C PHE A 50 -8.75 -4.58 2.16
N PRO A 51 -9.21 -5.78 2.61
CA PRO A 51 -10.15 -6.59 1.84
C PRO A 51 -11.46 -5.84 1.62
N LEU A 52 -11.86 -5.71 0.35
CA LEU A 52 -13.10 -5.03 -0.04
C LEU A 52 -14.27 -6.03 -0.11
N ASP A 53 -13.98 -7.20 -0.66
CA ASP A 53 -14.90 -8.32 -0.75
C ASP A 53 -14.11 -9.64 -0.88
N LEU A 54 -14.79 -10.74 -1.22
CA LEU A 54 -14.14 -12.05 -1.39
C LEU A 54 -13.09 -12.06 -2.50
N ASN A 55 -13.25 -11.23 -3.52
CA ASN A 55 -12.41 -11.23 -4.71
C ASN A 55 -11.45 -10.05 -4.76
N HIS A 56 -11.71 -8.96 -4.05
CA HIS A 56 -10.95 -7.72 -4.19
C HIS A 56 -10.31 -7.28 -2.89
N CYS A 57 -9.09 -6.78 -3.00
CA CYS A 57 -8.36 -6.21 -1.88
C CYS A 57 -7.65 -4.92 -2.32
N ALA A 58 -7.85 -3.85 -1.56
CA ALA A 58 -7.11 -2.62 -1.74
C ALA A 58 -5.77 -2.71 -1.02
N ILE A 59 -4.69 -2.31 -1.70
CA ILE A 59 -3.34 -2.26 -1.16
C ILE A 59 -2.77 -0.88 -1.41
N LEU A 60 -2.45 -0.16 -0.33
CA LEU A 60 -1.79 1.13 -0.40
C LEU A 60 -0.30 0.93 -0.10
N THR A 61 0.53 1.34 -1.03
CA THR A 61 1.99 1.28 -0.91
C THR A 61 2.56 2.69 -1.14
N ASN A 62 3.53 3.08 -0.32
CA ASN A 62 4.24 4.32 -0.56
C ASN A 62 5.03 4.23 -1.89
N LEU A 63 4.93 5.25 -2.75
CA LEU A 63 5.53 5.22 -4.09
C LEU A 63 7.06 5.16 -4.06
N GLU A 64 7.71 5.84 -3.11
CA GLU A 64 9.17 5.75 -2.96
C GLU A 64 9.60 4.30 -2.70
N TYR A 65 8.85 3.60 -1.84
CA TYR A 65 9.13 2.19 -1.53
C TYR A 65 8.80 1.27 -2.69
N ALA A 66 7.73 1.54 -3.43
CA ALA A 66 7.37 0.76 -4.60
C ALA A 66 8.43 0.83 -5.71
N ARG A 67 9.09 1.99 -5.87
CA ARG A 67 10.18 2.20 -6.84
C ARG A 67 11.50 1.59 -6.39
N SER A 68 11.78 1.69 -5.10
CA SER A 68 13.03 1.20 -4.50
C SER A 68 12.72 0.56 -3.14
N PRO A 69 12.45 -0.76 -3.09
CA PRO A 69 12.00 -1.46 -1.88
C PRO A 69 13.16 -1.67 -0.88
N ILE A 70 13.83 -0.58 -0.54
CA ILE A 70 14.88 -0.50 0.47
C ILE A 70 14.42 0.42 1.59
N LYS A 71 15.00 0.25 2.78
CA LYS A 71 14.79 1.16 3.91
C LYS A 71 13.33 1.22 4.41
N ALA A 72 12.71 0.06 4.53
CA ALA A 72 11.30 -0.08 4.95
C ALA A 72 10.96 0.61 6.28
N THR A 73 11.94 0.87 7.14
CA THR A 73 11.79 1.49 8.46
C THR A 73 12.07 2.99 8.48
N GLU A 74 12.47 3.59 7.35
CA GLU A 74 12.64 5.03 7.26
C GLU A 74 11.28 5.73 7.18
N PRO A 75 11.15 6.94 7.78
CA PRO A 75 9.99 7.78 7.58
C PRO A 75 9.79 8.13 6.10
N ARG A 76 8.54 8.29 5.70
CA ARG A 76 8.18 8.83 4.38
C ARG A 76 8.71 10.26 4.28
N THR A 77 9.02 10.69 3.05
CA THR A 77 9.38 12.08 2.82
C THR A 77 8.24 13.02 3.16
N ASN A 78 8.59 14.27 3.43
CA ASN A 78 7.62 15.28 3.81
C ASN A 78 6.58 15.47 2.69
N PRO A 79 5.30 15.32 3.00
CA PRO A 79 4.22 15.44 2.02
C PRO A 79 4.06 16.83 1.37
N ARG A 80 4.87 17.80 1.66
CA ARG A 80 4.83 19.10 0.98
C ARG A 80 5.24 19.05 -0.49
N PHE A 81 5.99 18.04 -0.86
CA PHE A 81 6.50 17.80 -2.22
C PHE A 81 6.07 16.41 -2.65
N PHE A 82 4.80 16.31 -2.97
CA PHE A 82 4.14 15.01 -3.19
C PHE A 82 4.38 14.40 -4.56
N ASP A 83 5.50 14.65 -5.18
CA ASP A 83 5.79 13.96 -6.44
C ASP A 83 5.60 12.43 -6.34
N ASP A 84 5.69 11.89 -5.11
CA ASP A 84 5.72 10.46 -4.88
C ASP A 84 4.57 9.88 -4.06
N THR A 85 3.64 10.68 -3.54
CA THR A 85 2.63 10.20 -2.58
C THR A 85 1.18 10.49 -2.93
N ILE A 86 0.92 11.30 -3.94
CA ILE A 86 -0.45 11.59 -4.37
C ILE A 86 -1.04 10.39 -5.10
N ILE A 87 -2.23 10.00 -4.68
CA ILE A 87 -3.04 9.05 -5.40
C ILE A 87 -3.66 9.78 -6.59
N LYS A 88 -3.17 9.49 -7.79
CA LYS A 88 -3.87 9.83 -9.02
C LYS A 88 -4.80 8.69 -9.36
N TYR A 89 -6.04 9.00 -9.73
CA TYR A 89 -7.01 7.97 -10.12
C TYR A 89 -6.52 7.12 -11.30
N ASP A 90 -5.78 7.74 -12.21
CA ASP A 90 -5.20 7.07 -13.38
C ASP A 90 -4.02 6.15 -13.03
N ASP A 91 -3.37 6.39 -11.88
CA ASP A 91 -2.26 5.59 -11.38
C ASP A 91 -2.72 4.42 -10.50
N ILE A 92 -4.03 4.28 -10.26
CA ILE A 92 -4.56 3.14 -9.53
C ILE A 92 -4.44 1.91 -10.40
N ILE A 93 -3.49 1.03 -10.06
CA ILE A 93 -3.37 -0.28 -10.69
C ILE A 93 -4.63 -1.07 -10.33
N ARG A 94 -5.40 -1.42 -11.34
CA ARG A 94 -6.58 -2.29 -11.23
C ARG A 94 -6.30 -3.59 -11.96
N GLU A 95 -7.08 -4.62 -11.63
CA GLU A 95 -7.07 -5.89 -12.37
C GLU A 95 -5.74 -6.65 -12.32
N ARG A 96 -4.92 -6.45 -11.29
CA ARG A 96 -3.83 -7.37 -11.04
C ARG A 96 -4.39 -8.64 -10.41
N TYR A 97 -4.49 -9.68 -11.21
CA TYR A 97 -4.95 -10.99 -10.74
C TYR A 97 -3.86 -11.69 -9.92
N LEU A 98 -4.24 -12.16 -8.75
CA LEU A 98 -3.35 -12.87 -7.85
C LEU A 98 -3.50 -14.39 -8.03
N ASP A 99 -2.39 -15.09 -7.96
CA ASP A 99 -2.40 -16.54 -7.86
C ASP A 99 -2.77 -17.01 -6.44
N LYS A 100 -2.99 -18.33 -6.29
CA LYS A 100 -3.34 -18.94 -5.00
C LYS A 100 -2.33 -18.62 -3.90
N GLN A 101 -1.03 -18.59 -4.19
CA GLN A 101 0.00 -18.36 -3.17
C GLN A 101 0.03 -16.92 -2.72
N GLN A 102 -0.24 -15.99 -3.63
CA GLN A 102 -0.33 -14.56 -3.34
C GLN A 102 -1.54 -14.26 -2.47
N VAL A 103 -2.72 -14.84 -2.76
CA VAL A 103 -3.91 -14.69 -1.92
C VAL A 103 -3.69 -15.31 -0.53
N LEU A 104 -3.08 -16.50 -0.47
CA LEU A 104 -2.72 -17.14 0.81
C LEU A 104 -1.76 -16.27 1.64
N ALA A 105 -0.80 -15.60 1.00
CA ALA A 105 0.13 -14.71 1.68
C ALA A 105 -0.58 -13.50 2.31
N ILE A 106 -1.50 -12.89 1.57
CA ILE A 106 -2.33 -11.78 2.09
C ILE A 106 -3.19 -12.29 3.25
N ASN A 107 -3.87 -13.41 3.09
CA ASN A 107 -4.70 -14.01 4.14
C ASN A 107 -3.88 -14.36 5.39
N TYR A 108 -2.64 -14.80 5.21
CA TYR A 108 -1.74 -15.07 6.33
C TYR A 108 -1.39 -13.80 7.10
N ILE A 109 -1.16 -12.69 6.40
CA ILE A 109 -0.94 -11.39 7.05
C ILE A 109 -2.20 -10.94 7.80
N LEU A 110 -3.38 -10.96 7.14
CA LEU A 110 -4.65 -10.60 7.75
C LEU A 110 -4.93 -11.41 9.02
N LYS A 111 -4.77 -12.74 8.95
CA LYS A 111 -4.92 -13.63 10.10
C LYS A 111 -3.94 -13.32 11.22
N THR A 112 -2.67 -13.11 10.88
CA THR A 112 -1.60 -12.88 11.87
C THR A 112 -1.77 -11.54 12.59
N ARG A 113 -2.39 -10.56 11.91
CA ARG A 113 -2.66 -9.23 12.43
C ARG A 113 -4.06 -9.06 13.02
N ALA A 114 -4.90 -10.08 12.93
CA ALA A 114 -6.20 -10.09 13.59
C ALA A 114 -6.05 -10.03 15.11
N HIS A 115 -6.94 -9.33 15.79
CA HIS A 115 -6.94 -9.23 17.25
C HIS A 115 -7.59 -10.45 17.89
N ARG A 116 -8.80 -10.82 17.44
CA ARG A 116 -9.59 -11.91 18.02
C ARG A 116 -10.31 -12.77 16.98
N TYR A 117 -10.78 -12.16 15.89
CA TYR A 117 -11.70 -12.81 14.97
C TYR A 117 -11.22 -12.73 13.54
N ILE A 118 -11.40 -13.84 12.84
CA ILE A 118 -11.28 -13.92 11.38
C ILE A 118 -12.53 -14.62 10.84
N ALA A 119 -12.95 -14.24 9.64
CA ALA A 119 -14.06 -14.87 8.94
C ALA A 119 -13.68 -15.13 7.49
N ALA A 120 -14.22 -16.22 6.95
CA ALA A 120 -14.08 -16.63 5.56
C ALA A 120 -15.34 -17.35 5.11
N ALA A 121 -15.60 -17.37 3.80
CA ALA A 121 -16.70 -18.13 3.23
C ALA A 121 -16.46 -19.65 3.31
N GLU A 122 -15.19 -20.07 3.23
CA GLU A 122 -14.79 -21.47 3.31
C GLU A 122 -13.87 -21.72 4.50
N LYS A 123 -14.10 -22.79 5.22
CA LYS A 123 -13.32 -23.18 6.42
C LYS A 123 -11.81 -23.33 6.14
N GLU A 124 -11.46 -23.81 4.97
CA GLU A 124 -10.05 -24.04 4.58
C GLU A 124 -9.28 -22.73 4.48
N TRP A 125 -9.94 -21.65 4.07
CA TRP A 125 -9.31 -20.33 3.91
C TRP A 125 -8.89 -19.69 5.22
N LEU A 126 -9.45 -20.16 6.35
CA LEU A 126 -9.05 -19.73 7.70
C LEU A 126 -7.66 -20.23 8.10
N TYR A 127 -7.07 -21.14 7.32
CA TYR A 127 -5.79 -21.79 7.63
C TYR A 127 -4.76 -21.56 6.51
N PRO A 128 -4.47 -20.32 6.11
CA PRO A 128 -3.55 -20.03 5.00
C PRO A 128 -2.16 -20.61 5.24
N GLU A 129 -1.72 -20.69 6.51
CA GLU A 129 -0.41 -21.24 6.89
C GLU A 129 -0.22 -22.72 6.54
N ARG A 130 -1.29 -23.47 6.29
CA ARG A 130 -1.20 -24.89 5.91
C ARG A 130 -0.77 -25.09 4.45
N PHE A 131 -1.12 -24.12 3.61
CA PHE A 131 -0.97 -24.21 2.15
C PHE A 131 0.05 -23.22 1.59
N LEU A 132 0.48 -22.26 2.41
CA LEU A 132 1.48 -21.27 2.02
C LEU A 132 2.87 -21.92 1.96
N LYS A 133 3.52 -21.83 0.80
CA LYS A 133 4.85 -22.43 0.57
C LYS A 133 5.96 -21.74 1.39
N ARG A 134 5.86 -20.43 1.54
CA ARG A 134 6.83 -19.62 2.29
C ARG A 134 6.11 -18.79 3.34
N LYS A 135 6.49 -18.97 4.60
CA LYS A 135 5.92 -18.25 5.76
C LYS A 135 6.88 -17.21 6.32
N ASP A 136 7.98 -16.98 5.63
CA ASP A 136 8.92 -15.94 6.00
C ASP A 136 8.28 -14.56 5.85
N TRP A 137 8.09 -13.89 6.99
CA TRP A 137 7.40 -12.59 7.05
C TRP A 137 7.99 -11.55 6.10
N ARG A 138 9.33 -11.48 6.07
CA ARG A 138 10.03 -10.55 5.17
C ARG A 138 9.81 -10.90 3.71
N GLY A 139 9.78 -12.17 3.39
CA GLY A 139 9.58 -12.67 2.03
C GLY A 139 8.17 -12.44 1.48
N LEU A 140 7.17 -12.21 2.36
CA LEU A 140 5.81 -11.86 1.93
C LEU A 140 5.75 -10.51 1.21
N ASP A 141 6.75 -9.65 1.41
CA ASP A 141 6.85 -8.35 0.75
C ASP A 141 6.80 -8.44 -0.78
N LYS A 142 7.31 -9.54 -1.34
CA LYS A 142 7.31 -9.79 -2.78
C LYS A 142 5.91 -9.87 -3.42
N VAL A 143 4.89 -10.20 -2.63
CA VAL A 143 3.50 -10.25 -3.11
C VAL A 143 3.00 -8.87 -3.53
N PHE A 144 3.51 -7.84 -2.87
CA PHE A 144 3.06 -6.46 -3.00
C PHE A 144 3.87 -5.65 -4.01
N ILE A 145 5.00 -6.15 -4.43
CA ILE A 145 5.80 -5.54 -5.46
C ILE A 145 5.26 -6.09 -6.77
N SER A 146 4.28 -5.40 -7.37
CA SER A 146 4.04 -5.60 -8.79
C SER A 146 5.36 -5.27 -9.48
N GLU A 147 5.79 -6.09 -10.44
CA GLU A 147 6.85 -5.67 -11.36
C GLU A 147 6.34 -4.39 -12.02
N ALA A 148 6.73 -3.25 -11.46
CA ALA A 148 6.38 -1.94 -11.97
C ALA A 148 7.13 -1.75 -13.30
N LYS A 149 6.60 -2.35 -14.33
CA LYS A 149 6.96 -2.03 -15.71
C LYS A 149 6.48 -0.60 -15.93
N ASN A 150 7.40 0.34 -15.79
CA ASN A 150 7.24 1.73 -16.21
C ASN A 150 6.13 2.52 -15.48
N PHE A 151 6.37 2.91 -14.23
CA PHE A 151 5.78 4.14 -13.73
C PHE A 151 6.45 5.31 -14.47
N ASN A 152 5.93 5.67 -15.63
CA ASN A 152 6.19 6.96 -16.21
C ASN A 152 5.40 7.99 -15.40
N LEU A 153 6.05 8.56 -14.39
CA LEU A 153 5.52 9.75 -13.75
C LEU A 153 5.64 10.93 -14.71
N LEU A 154 4.60 11.10 -15.51
CA LEU A 154 4.28 12.35 -16.18
C LEU A 154 3.39 13.17 -15.24
N GLY A 155 3.96 13.67 -14.17
CA GLY A 155 3.26 14.58 -13.29
C GLY A 155 4.07 14.86 -12.04
N ARG A 156 4.65 16.03 -11.94
CA ARG A 156 5.09 16.59 -10.67
C ARG A 156 3.85 16.81 -9.82
N GLY A 157 3.78 16.12 -8.68
CA GLY A 157 2.60 16.09 -7.85
C GLY A 157 2.30 17.40 -7.14
N GLY A 158 1.06 17.57 -6.77
CA GLY A 158 0.66 18.46 -5.68
C GLY A 158 0.45 19.92 -6.02
N GLU A 159 0.78 20.38 -7.22
CA GLU A 159 0.55 21.76 -7.59
C GLU A 159 -0.58 21.89 -8.62
N ILE A 160 -1.56 22.72 -8.32
CA ILE A 160 -2.51 23.19 -9.33
C ILE A 160 -1.83 24.33 -10.06
N LEU A 161 -1.28 24.05 -11.24
CA LEU A 161 -0.71 25.05 -12.13
C LEU A 161 -1.78 25.51 -13.10
N VAL A 162 -2.21 26.74 -12.98
CA VAL A 162 -3.07 27.37 -13.98
C VAL A 162 -2.22 28.37 -14.76
N GLY A 163 -1.84 27.97 -15.96
CA GLY A 163 -1.11 28.82 -16.89
C GLY A 163 -2.03 29.46 -17.92
N SER A 164 -1.66 30.63 -18.41
CA SER A 164 -2.25 31.23 -19.62
C SER A 164 -1.59 30.68 -20.86
N ASN A 165 -2.26 30.79 -22.01
CA ASN A 165 -1.75 30.32 -23.31
C ASN A 165 -0.43 31.00 -23.76
N ASP A 166 -0.03 32.08 -23.10
CA ASP A 166 1.24 32.76 -23.31
C ASP A 166 2.37 32.24 -22.40
N GLY A 167 2.12 31.16 -21.66
CA GLY A 167 3.09 30.50 -20.78
C GLY A 167 3.25 31.17 -19.42
N LYS A 168 2.41 32.16 -19.06
CA LYS A 168 2.46 32.75 -17.73
C LYS A 168 1.69 31.93 -16.71
N LEU A 169 2.33 31.69 -15.58
CA LEU A 169 1.71 31.00 -14.45
C LEU A 169 0.76 31.97 -13.73
N ILE A 170 -0.52 31.61 -13.65
CA ILE A 170 -1.55 32.47 -13.06
C ILE A 170 -1.80 32.13 -11.59
N VAL A 171 -1.81 30.84 -11.27
CA VAL A 171 -2.04 30.33 -9.91
C VAL A 171 -1.15 29.12 -9.65
N THR A 172 -0.52 29.15 -8.49
CA THR A 172 0.20 28.01 -7.93
C THR A 172 -0.28 27.81 -6.51
N GLN A 173 -0.79 26.63 -6.23
CA GLN A 173 -1.22 26.25 -4.90
C GLN A 173 -0.77 24.80 -4.66
N ASP A 174 -0.36 24.49 -3.42
CA ASP A 174 -0.18 23.10 -3.04
C ASP A 174 -1.54 22.40 -2.90
N GLU A 175 -1.55 21.08 -2.68
CA GLU A 175 -2.77 20.29 -2.53
C GLU A 175 -3.63 20.70 -1.33
N TYR A 176 -3.12 21.57 -0.46
CA TYR A 176 -3.86 22.18 0.65
C TYR A 176 -4.33 23.61 0.32
N GLY A 177 -4.17 24.07 -0.92
CA GLY A 177 -4.55 25.41 -1.34
C GLY A 177 -3.63 26.52 -0.85
N ARG A 178 -2.42 26.19 -0.37
CA ARG A 178 -1.45 27.17 0.13
C ARG A 178 -0.56 27.67 -1.01
N LYS A 179 -0.21 28.94 -0.97
CA LYS A 179 0.76 29.53 -1.91
C LYS A 179 2.16 29.50 -1.29
N PRO A 180 3.16 29.02 -2.00
CA PRO A 180 4.54 29.11 -1.54
C PRO A 180 4.97 30.55 -1.30
N LYS A 181 5.70 30.77 -0.24
CA LYS A 181 6.14 32.14 0.16
C LYS A 181 7.53 32.49 -0.34
N SER A 182 8.27 31.53 -0.83
CA SER A 182 9.65 31.73 -1.30
C SER A 182 10.04 30.69 -2.34
N GLN A 183 11.07 31.01 -3.15
CA GLN A 183 11.61 30.09 -4.14
C GLN A 183 12.13 28.80 -3.51
N LYS A 184 12.65 28.85 -2.29
CA LYS A 184 13.09 27.65 -1.55
C LYS A 184 11.99 26.68 -1.15
N GLU A 185 10.75 27.10 -1.21
CA GLU A 185 9.58 26.24 -0.98
C GLU A 185 9.15 25.54 -2.27
N TRP A 186 9.72 25.96 -3.43
CA TRP A 186 9.50 25.37 -4.75
C TRP A 186 10.56 24.34 -5.14
N ASP A 187 11.79 24.51 -4.64
CA ASP A 187 12.93 23.62 -4.89
C ASP A 187 12.95 22.45 -3.89
#